data_5e78aeedd8b5e69e2a1d5687da89c0bf
#
_entry.id   5e78aeedd8b5e69e2a1d5687da89c0bf
#
_cell.length_a   1.000
_cell.length_b   1.000
_cell.length_c   1.000
_cell.angle_alpha   90.00
_cell.angle_beta   90.00
_cell.angle_gamma   90.00
#
_symmetry.space_group_name_H-M   'P 1'
#
loop_
_entity.id
_entity.type
_entity.pdbx_description
1 polymer ?
#
loop_
_entity_poly.entity_id
_entity_poly.type
_entity_poly.pdbx_seq_one_letter_code
_entity_poly.pdbx_strand_id
1 'polypeptide(L)'
;MAAGETVIAGIGQGYVLVTPLQLATMLARVVNGGYAVTPTFVKTENAPAPQSLNLNPADIELVKKGMFEVVNGVGGTATRAKINFNGIKIGGKTGTTQVRRISLKERAEGIKKDEDLPWKYRNHAWFMAYAPHDKPKYAVAVIVEHGRSGAGVAAPIASKILEEALRLDIR
;
A
#
# COMPACT_ATOMS: atom_id res chain seq x y z
N MET A 1 -6.11 24.88 7.25
CA MET A 1 -6.21 24.15 5.97
C MET A 1 -7.49 24.61 5.27
N ALA A 2 -7.45 25.00 4.00
CA ALA A 2 -8.66 25.36 3.26
C ALA A 2 -9.55 24.12 3.05
N ALA A 3 -10.87 24.28 2.97
CA ALA A 3 -11.81 23.15 2.86
C ALA A 3 -11.48 22.19 1.69
N GLY A 4 -11.00 22.73 0.56
CA GLY A 4 -10.56 21.92 -0.59
C GLY A 4 -9.31 21.08 -0.30
N GLU A 5 -8.39 21.55 0.51
CA GLU A 5 -7.18 20.81 0.92
C GLU A 5 -7.51 19.65 1.82
N THR A 6 -8.48 19.82 2.72
CA THR A 6 -8.95 18.74 3.60
C THR A 6 -9.54 17.57 2.79
N VAL A 7 -10.35 17.89 1.76
CA VAL A 7 -10.93 16.86 0.87
C VAL A 7 -9.83 16.11 0.11
N ILE A 8 -8.85 16.85 -0.43
CA ILE A 8 -7.71 16.24 -1.16
C ILE A 8 -6.84 15.39 -0.24
N ALA A 9 -6.56 15.86 0.98
CA ALA A 9 -5.83 15.09 1.98
C ALA A 9 -6.57 13.82 2.40
N GLY A 10 -7.91 13.87 2.47
CA GLY A 10 -8.76 12.72 2.81
C GLY A 10 -8.66 11.54 1.82
N ILE A 11 -8.22 11.80 0.59
CA ILE A 11 -7.94 10.76 -0.42
C ILE A 11 -6.44 10.47 -0.57
N GLY A 12 -5.60 10.96 0.35
CA GLY A 12 -4.14 10.72 0.33
C GLY A 12 -3.40 11.48 -0.77
N GLN A 13 -3.93 12.63 -1.22
CA GLN A 13 -3.33 13.47 -2.26
C GLN A 13 -2.91 14.83 -1.69
N GLY A 14 -2.32 15.67 -2.52
CA GLY A 14 -1.92 17.04 -2.17
C GLY A 14 -0.66 17.07 -1.30
N TYR A 15 -0.77 17.65 -0.10
CA TYR A 15 0.38 17.85 0.80
C TYR A 15 0.76 16.63 1.65
N VAL A 16 0.05 15.51 1.51
CA VAL A 16 0.39 14.27 2.23
C VAL A 16 1.57 13.61 1.54
N LEU A 17 2.76 13.81 2.14
CA LEU A 17 4.01 13.22 1.67
C LEU A 17 4.45 12.11 2.63
N VAL A 18 4.73 10.94 2.09
CA VAL A 18 5.18 9.77 2.84
C VAL A 18 6.31 9.05 2.12
N THR A 19 7.23 8.48 2.88
CA THR A 19 8.24 7.56 2.33
C THR A 19 7.69 6.13 2.26
N PRO A 20 8.24 5.24 1.42
CA PRO A 20 7.88 3.83 1.41
C PRO A 20 8.02 3.17 2.79
N LEU A 21 9.06 3.53 3.56
CA LEU A 21 9.27 3.01 4.90
C LEU A 21 8.17 3.45 5.87
N GLN A 22 7.74 4.71 5.82
CA GLN A 22 6.63 5.19 6.65
C GLN A 22 5.33 4.46 6.32
N LEU A 23 5.07 4.21 5.02
CA LEU A 23 3.88 3.50 4.57
C LEU A 23 3.90 2.03 5.01
N ALA A 24 5.04 1.34 4.87
CA ALA A 24 5.22 -0.03 5.36
C ALA A 24 5.07 -0.12 6.89
N THR A 25 5.64 0.86 7.62
CA THR A 25 5.52 0.94 9.08
C THR A 25 4.07 1.17 9.53
N MET A 26 3.37 2.09 8.87
CA MET A 26 1.95 2.33 9.13
C MET A 26 1.14 1.05 8.91
N LEU A 27 1.35 0.37 7.78
CA LEU A 27 0.68 -0.89 7.50
C LEU A 27 0.98 -1.96 8.55
N ALA A 28 2.26 -2.12 8.93
CA ALA A 28 2.66 -3.07 9.97
C ALA A 28 1.95 -2.81 11.30
N ARG A 29 1.82 -1.54 11.69
CA ARG A 29 1.10 -1.13 12.91
C ARG A 29 -0.41 -1.43 12.86
N VAL A 30 -1.01 -1.32 11.71
CA VAL A 30 -2.44 -1.69 11.53
C VAL A 30 -2.61 -3.19 11.62
N VAL A 31 -1.83 -3.97 10.85
CA VAL A 31 -2.07 -5.41 10.72
C VAL A 31 -1.55 -6.25 11.88
N ASN A 32 -0.71 -5.68 12.75
CA ASN A 32 -0.23 -6.36 13.97
C ASN A 32 -1.18 -6.17 15.18
N GLY A 33 -2.36 -5.58 14.98
CA GLY A 33 -3.32 -5.33 16.04
C GLY A 33 -3.18 -3.97 16.71
N GLY A 34 -2.55 -2.99 16.06
CA GLY A 34 -2.42 -1.62 16.57
C GLY A 34 -1.26 -1.43 17.56
N TYR A 35 -0.17 -2.15 17.40
CA TYR A 35 1.03 -1.95 18.20
C TYR A 35 2.07 -1.08 17.47
N ALA A 36 2.66 -0.13 18.20
CA ALA A 36 3.59 0.89 17.68
C ALA A 36 4.98 0.33 17.39
N VAL A 37 5.10 -0.62 16.48
CA VAL A 37 6.41 -1.15 16.03
C VAL A 37 7.26 -0.04 15.41
N THR A 38 8.57 -0.07 15.69
CA THR A 38 9.56 0.83 15.09
C THR A 38 10.53 0.00 14.27
N PRO A 39 10.70 0.31 12.97
CA PRO A 39 11.65 -0.41 12.14
C PRO A 39 13.10 -0.17 12.61
N THR A 40 13.89 -1.25 12.66
CA THR A 40 15.32 -1.21 12.98
C THR A 40 16.11 -2.04 11.98
N PHE A 41 17.35 -1.66 11.70
CA PHE A 41 18.27 -2.46 10.88
C PHE A 41 19.12 -3.41 11.71
N VAL A 42 19.21 -3.15 13.03
CA VAL A 42 20.01 -3.95 13.94
C VAL A 42 19.07 -4.67 14.91
N LYS A 43 19.21 -5.98 14.99
CA LYS A 43 18.48 -6.78 15.97
C LYS A 43 19.01 -6.45 17.37
N THR A 44 18.14 -5.99 18.25
CA THR A 44 18.43 -5.72 19.66
C THR A 44 17.83 -6.85 20.49
N GLU A 45 18.62 -7.48 21.36
CA GLU A 45 18.17 -8.59 22.20
C GLU A 45 17.11 -8.17 23.23
N ASN A 46 17.15 -6.91 23.68
CA ASN A 46 16.27 -6.36 24.71
C ASN A 46 15.43 -5.20 24.20
N ALA A 47 14.89 -5.30 22.96
CA ALA A 47 13.98 -4.28 22.45
C ALA A 47 12.71 -4.21 23.33
N PRO A 48 12.30 -3.02 23.80
CA PRO A 48 11.08 -2.88 24.57
C PRO A 48 9.87 -3.34 23.74
N ALA A 49 8.88 -3.94 24.41
CA ALA A 49 7.65 -4.31 23.76
C ALA A 49 6.95 -3.08 23.17
N PRO A 50 6.43 -3.16 21.93
CA PRO A 50 5.77 -2.03 21.31
C PRO A 50 4.51 -1.65 22.08
N GLN A 51 4.30 -0.35 22.28
CA GLN A 51 3.13 0.19 22.97
C GLN A 51 1.87 0.03 22.12
N SER A 52 0.72 -0.18 22.77
CA SER A 52 -0.58 -0.15 22.09
C SER A 52 -0.91 1.26 21.61
N LEU A 53 -1.41 1.37 20.39
CA LEU A 53 -1.98 2.59 19.81
C LEU A 53 -3.45 2.79 20.18
N ASN A 54 -4.02 1.87 20.98
CA ASN A 54 -5.43 1.88 21.40
C ASN A 54 -6.41 2.00 20.22
N LEU A 55 -6.08 1.37 19.09
CA LEU A 55 -6.99 1.29 17.95
C LEU A 55 -8.12 0.31 18.25
N ASN A 56 -9.32 0.62 17.76
CA ASN A 56 -10.45 -0.29 17.91
C ASN A 56 -10.22 -1.57 17.09
N PRO A 57 -10.22 -2.77 17.69
CA PRO A 57 -10.00 -4.03 16.99
C PRO A 57 -11.00 -4.28 15.83
N ALA A 58 -12.26 -3.86 15.99
CA ALA A 58 -13.25 -4.03 14.94
C ALA A 58 -12.92 -3.21 13.69
N ASP A 59 -12.40 -1.99 13.86
CA ASP A 59 -11.98 -1.14 12.73
C ASP A 59 -10.74 -1.72 12.04
N ILE A 60 -9.79 -2.28 12.81
CA ILE A 60 -8.63 -2.99 12.25
C ILE A 60 -9.07 -4.15 11.37
N GLU A 61 -9.98 -4.99 11.87
CA GLU A 61 -10.47 -6.15 11.10
C GLU A 61 -11.27 -5.71 9.86
N LEU A 62 -12.03 -4.61 9.94
CA LEU A 62 -12.70 -4.04 8.78
C LEU A 62 -11.72 -3.57 7.70
N VAL A 63 -10.65 -2.90 8.10
CA VAL A 63 -9.57 -2.48 7.19
C VAL A 63 -8.87 -3.68 6.56
N LYS A 64 -8.51 -4.68 7.37
CA LYS A 64 -7.89 -5.93 6.88
C LYS A 64 -8.78 -6.66 5.89
N LYS A 65 -10.10 -6.75 6.18
CA LYS A 65 -11.09 -7.32 5.26
C LYS A 65 -11.12 -6.55 3.93
N GLY A 66 -11.18 -5.23 3.97
CA GLY A 66 -11.13 -4.40 2.76
C GLY A 66 -9.86 -4.63 1.96
N MET A 67 -8.69 -4.72 2.62
CA MET A 67 -7.43 -5.03 1.96
C MET A 67 -7.37 -6.45 1.39
N PHE A 68 -8.02 -7.41 2.02
CA PHE A 68 -8.18 -8.76 1.50
C PHE A 68 -8.98 -8.76 0.20
N GLU A 69 -10.12 -8.08 0.18
CA GLU A 69 -11.00 -8.00 -0.99
C GLU A 69 -10.32 -7.32 -2.20
N VAL A 70 -9.45 -6.35 -1.97
CA VAL A 70 -8.65 -5.72 -3.04
C VAL A 70 -7.85 -6.74 -3.85
N VAL A 71 -7.33 -7.78 -3.20
CA VAL A 71 -6.50 -8.80 -3.86
C VAL A 71 -7.32 -10.05 -4.21
N ASN A 72 -8.21 -10.51 -3.32
CA ASN A 72 -8.83 -11.83 -3.43
C ASN A 72 -10.30 -11.77 -3.84
N GLY A 73 -10.97 -10.62 -3.65
CA GLY A 73 -12.39 -10.45 -3.94
C GLY A 73 -12.72 -10.45 -5.42
N VAL A 74 -14.00 -10.68 -5.71
CA VAL A 74 -14.53 -10.53 -7.08
C VAL A 74 -14.53 -9.05 -7.45
N GLY A 75 -13.85 -8.69 -8.54
CA GLY A 75 -13.67 -7.29 -8.93
C GLY A 75 -12.62 -6.53 -8.11
N GLY A 76 -11.80 -7.21 -7.32
CA GLY A 76 -10.69 -6.60 -6.59
C GLY A 76 -9.72 -5.88 -7.51
N THR A 77 -9.27 -4.68 -7.11
CA THR A 77 -8.44 -3.81 -7.96
C THR A 77 -7.03 -4.33 -8.18
N ALA A 78 -6.55 -5.29 -7.37
CA ALA A 78 -5.20 -5.86 -7.46
C ALA A 78 -5.19 -7.39 -7.50
N THR A 79 -6.10 -8.02 -8.22
CA THR A 79 -6.16 -9.48 -8.35
C THR A 79 -4.89 -10.12 -8.93
N ARG A 80 -4.09 -9.34 -9.66
CA ARG A 80 -2.76 -9.75 -10.16
C ARG A 80 -1.70 -9.90 -9.05
N ALA A 81 -1.98 -9.40 -7.84
CA ALA A 81 -1.11 -9.57 -6.68
C ALA A 81 -1.35 -10.90 -5.93
N LYS A 82 -2.28 -11.74 -6.37
CA LYS A 82 -2.47 -13.06 -5.77
C LYS A 82 -1.17 -13.85 -5.83
N ILE A 83 -0.78 -14.44 -4.69
CA ILE A 83 0.35 -15.36 -4.62
C ILE A 83 -0.16 -16.80 -4.73
N ASN A 84 0.66 -17.68 -5.30
CA ASN A 84 0.36 -19.10 -5.41
C ASN A 84 1.39 -19.92 -4.62
N PHE A 85 1.35 -19.74 -3.29
CA PHE A 85 2.28 -20.40 -2.39
C PHE A 85 1.55 -20.91 -1.15
N ASN A 86 1.50 -22.22 -0.98
CA ASN A 86 0.91 -22.93 0.18
C ASN A 86 -0.49 -22.45 0.60
N GLY A 87 -1.31 -22.01 -0.37
CA GLY A 87 -2.66 -21.51 -0.06
C GLY A 87 -2.70 -20.16 0.66
N ILE A 88 -1.54 -19.54 0.92
CA ILE A 88 -1.44 -18.27 1.64
C ILE A 88 -2.14 -17.16 0.85
N LYS A 89 -2.91 -16.35 1.57
CA LYS A 89 -3.56 -15.15 1.03
C LYS A 89 -2.84 -13.91 1.53
N ILE A 90 -2.87 -12.85 0.72
CA ILE A 90 -2.34 -11.53 1.09
C ILE A 90 -3.46 -10.51 1.09
N GLY A 91 -3.29 -9.46 1.89
CA GLY A 91 -4.09 -8.24 1.79
C GLY A 91 -3.26 -7.09 1.25
N GLY A 92 -3.88 -6.17 0.52
CA GLY A 92 -3.15 -5.04 -0.05
C GLY A 92 -4.03 -3.87 -0.45
N LYS A 93 -3.38 -2.75 -0.84
CA LYS A 93 -4.06 -1.55 -1.34
C LYS A 93 -3.24 -0.88 -2.42
N THR A 94 -3.88 -0.60 -3.54
CA THR A 94 -3.30 0.17 -4.63
C THR A 94 -3.30 1.66 -4.33
N GLY A 95 -2.29 2.37 -4.84
CA GLY A 95 -2.24 3.82 -4.87
C GLY A 95 -1.74 4.32 -6.22
N THR A 96 -2.17 5.50 -6.59
CA THR A 96 -1.70 6.20 -7.78
C THR A 96 -1.52 7.67 -7.40
N THR A 97 -0.29 8.14 -7.42
CA THR A 97 0.04 9.53 -7.04
C THR A 97 0.20 10.39 -8.27
N GLN A 98 -0.60 11.45 -8.34
CA GLN A 98 -0.51 12.43 -9.41
C GLN A 98 0.75 13.26 -9.26
N VAL A 99 1.52 13.38 -10.34
CA VAL A 99 2.75 14.19 -10.39
C VAL A 99 2.57 15.53 -11.08
N ARG A 100 1.40 15.78 -11.65
CA ARG A 100 1.09 17.03 -12.34
C ARG A 100 -0.31 17.55 -11.99
N ARG A 101 -0.51 18.84 -12.10
CA ARG A 101 -1.83 19.44 -12.02
C ARG A 101 -2.56 19.25 -13.36
N ILE A 102 -3.83 18.82 -13.30
CA ILE A 102 -4.74 18.81 -14.45
C ILE A 102 -5.44 20.16 -14.50
N SER A 103 -5.27 20.90 -15.60
CA SER A 103 -5.90 22.21 -15.78
C SER A 103 -7.41 22.11 -16.00
N LEU A 104 -8.15 23.20 -15.76
CA LEU A 104 -9.58 23.27 -16.08
C LEU A 104 -9.84 23.06 -17.57
N LYS A 105 -8.97 23.59 -18.43
CA LYS A 105 -9.04 23.40 -19.88
C LYS A 105 -8.92 21.92 -20.24
N GLU A 106 -7.92 21.22 -19.71
CA GLU A 106 -7.74 19.79 -19.95
C GLU A 106 -8.92 18.94 -19.44
N ARG A 107 -9.54 19.36 -18.33
CA ARG A 107 -10.76 18.71 -17.83
C ARG A 107 -11.95 18.87 -18.79
N ALA A 108 -12.07 20.02 -19.43
CA ALA A 108 -13.15 20.31 -20.39
C ALA A 108 -12.92 19.61 -21.74
N GLU A 109 -11.67 19.56 -22.21
CA GLU A 109 -11.30 19.00 -23.52
C GLU A 109 -11.04 17.48 -23.49
N GLY A 110 -10.92 16.90 -22.30
CA GLY A 110 -10.59 15.49 -22.07
C GLY A 110 -9.20 15.31 -21.46
N ILE A 111 -9.16 14.55 -20.35
CA ILE A 111 -7.91 14.25 -19.64
C ILE A 111 -7.11 13.23 -20.44
N LYS A 112 -5.86 13.55 -20.77
CA LYS A 112 -4.94 12.63 -21.44
C LYS A 112 -4.68 11.40 -20.57
N LYS A 113 -4.65 10.23 -21.19
CA LYS A 113 -4.27 9.00 -20.49
C LYS A 113 -2.79 9.05 -20.12
N ASP A 114 -2.42 8.41 -19.01
CA ASP A 114 -1.04 8.35 -18.55
C ASP A 114 -0.08 7.76 -19.58
N GLU A 115 -0.53 6.84 -20.41
CA GLU A 115 0.25 6.22 -21.48
C GLU A 115 0.64 7.19 -22.59
N ASP A 116 -0.20 8.21 -22.84
CA ASP A 116 0.00 9.23 -23.86
C ASP A 116 0.89 10.39 -23.36
N LEU A 117 1.24 10.39 -22.06
CA LEU A 117 2.05 11.42 -21.46
C LEU A 117 3.55 11.10 -21.58
N PRO A 118 4.44 12.10 -21.74
CA PRO A 118 5.86 11.95 -21.52
C PRO A 118 6.13 11.31 -20.15
N TRP A 119 7.15 10.45 -20.06
CA TRP A 119 7.44 9.65 -18.86
C TRP A 119 7.40 10.46 -17.55
N LYS A 120 8.05 11.62 -17.51
CA LYS A 120 8.13 12.51 -16.34
C LYS A 120 6.80 13.07 -15.82
N TYR A 121 5.74 12.96 -16.60
CA TYR A 121 4.40 13.43 -16.23
C TYR A 121 3.43 12.30 -15.89
N ARG A 122 3.88 11.04 -16.01
CA ARG A 122 3.07 9.87 -15.66
C ARG A 122 2.97 9.73 -14.14
N ASN A 123 1.86 9.25 -13.66
CA ASN A 123 1.62 9.04 -12.23
C ASN A 123 2.59 8.01 -11.64
N HIS A 124 2.91 8.15 -10.35
CA HIS A 124 3.63 7.11 -9.62
C HIS A 124 2.68 5.98 -9.23
N ALA A 125 3.15 4.76 -9.41
CA ALA A 125 2.43 3.55 -9.01
C ALA A 125 2.82 3.15 -7.60
N TRP A 126 1.84 2.95 -6.71
CA TRP A 126 2.03 2.48 -5.34
C TRP A 126 1.25 1.21 -5.08
N PHE A 127 1.83 0.34 -4.30
CA PHE A 127 1.13 -0.78 -3.68
C PHE A 127 1.71 -1.07 -2.31
N MET A 128 0.85 -1.22 -1.33
CA MET A 128 1.22 -1.76 -0.01
C MET A 128 0.48 -3.06 0.23
N ALA A 129 1.15 -4.02 0.84
CA ALA A 129 0.58 -5.33 1.10
C ALA A 129 1.20 -5.99 2.34
N TYR A 130 0.50 -6.98 2.86
CA TYR A 130 0.97 -7.81 3.97
C TYR A 130 0.62 -9.27 3.75
N ALA A 131 1.38 -10.14 4.35
CA ALA A 131 1.22 -11.59 4.28
C ALA A 131 1.74 -12.28 5.55
N PRO A 132 1.18 -13.47 5.92
CA PRO A 132 -0.13 -14.00 5.54
C PRO A 132 -1.29 -13.12 5.99
N HIS A 133 -2.47 -13.23 5.36
CA HIS A 133 -3.62 -12.42 5.76
C HIS A 133 -4.15 -12.76 7.15
N ASP A 134 -4.24 -14.02 7.46
CA ASP A 134 -4.76 -14.55 8.74
C ASP A 134 -3.81 -14.28 9.91
N LYS A 135 -2.50 -14.39 9.67
CA LYS A 135 -1.46 -14.16 10.68
C LYS A 135 -0.34 -13.30 10.09
N PRO A 136 -0.50 -11.98 10.00
CA PRO A 136 0.45 -11.07 9.37
C PRO A 136 1.87 -11.19 9.94
N LYS A 137 2.84 -11.42 9.07
CA LYS A 137 4.26 -11.55 9.42
C LYS A 137 5.12 -10.52 8.68
N TYR A 138 4.75 -10.22 7.43
CA TYR A 138 5.46 -9.29 6.57
C TYR A 138 4.55 -8.18 6.10
N ALA A 139 5.08 -6.97 6.04
CA ALA A 139 4.46 -5.82 5.41
C ALA A 139 5.44 -5.23 4.38
N VAL A 140 4.94 -4.85 3.22
CA VAL A 140 5.71 -4.27 2.12
C VAL A 140 5.02 -3.04 1.57
N ALA A 141 5.80 -2.05 1.18
CA ALA A 141 5.34 -0.92 0.37
C ALA A 141 6.27 -0.77 -0.84
N VAL A 142 5.69 -0.70 -2.02
CA VAL A 142 6.40 -0.57 -3.29
C VAL A 142 5.96 0.70 -3.99
N ILE A 143 6.91 1.52 -4.39
CA ILE A 143 6.72 2.62 -5.33
C ILE A 143 7.43 2.30 -6.64
N VAL A 144 6.78 2.60 -7.76
CA VAL A 144 7.42 2.65 -9.07
C VAL A 144 7.18 4.04 -9.63
N GLU A 145 8.25 4.84 -9.67
CA GLU A 145 8.18 6.20 -10.19
C GLU A 145 7.72 6.19 -11.64
N HIS A 146 6.72 7.03 -11.94
CA HIS A 146 6.10 7.13 -13.25
C HIS A 146 5.56 5.79 -13.81
N GLY A 147 5.32 4.81 -12.91
CA GLY A 147 4.85 3.46 -13.24
C GLY A 147 3.36 3.38 -13.59
N ARG A 148 2.63 4.46 -13.53
CA ARG A 148 1.23 4.63 -13.94
C ARG A 148 0.21 3.88 -13.07
N SER A 149 0.33 2.57 -12.93
CA SER A 149 -0.70 1.73 -12.32
C SER A 149 -0.19 0.96 -11.10
N GLY A 150 -0.75 1.28 -9.93
CA GLY A 150 -0.48 0.50 -8.71
C GLY A 150 -0.84 -0.98 -8.87
N ALA A 151 -2.00 -1.27 -9.45
CA ALA A 151 -2.48 -2.63 -9.69
C ALA A 151 -1.66 -3.38 -10.77
N GLY A 152 -1.28 -2.68 -11.84
CA GLY A 152 -0.62 -3.31 -12.99
C GLY A 152 0.89 -3.45 -12.83
N VAL A 153 1.54 -2.58 -12.03
CA VAL A 153 2.99 -2.50 -11.95
C VAL A 153 3.50 -2.74 -10.52
N ALA A 154 3.07 -1.97 -9.54
CA ALA A 154 3.59 -2.09 -8.18
C ALA A 154 3.09 -3.37 -7.46
N ALA A 155 1.83 -3.76 -7.68
CA ALA A 155 1.24 -4.91 -7.00
C ALA A 155 1.91 -6.25 -7.36
N PRO A 156 2.23 -6.57 -8.63
CA PRO A 156 2.98 -7.79 -8.96
C PRO A 156 4.39 -7.83 -8.37
N ILE A 157 5.04 -6.69 -8.21
CA ILE A 157 6.37 -6.60 -7.58
C ILE A 157 6.25 -6.92 -6.09
N ALA A 158 5.30 -6.27 -5.40
CA ALA A 158 5.08 -6.49 -3.97
C ALA A 158 4.71 -7.96 -3.66
N SER A 159 3.87 -8.59 -4.49
CA SER A 159 3.48 -9.99 -4.30
C SER A 159 4.67 -10.95 -4.44
N LYS A 160 5.56 -10.73 -5.40
CA LYS A 160 6.79 -11.52 -5.55
C LYS A 160 7.73 -11.37 -4.35
N ILE A 161 7.89 -10.14 -3.84
CA ILE A 161 8.70 -9.88 -2.63
C ILE A 161 8.12 -10.65 -1.43
N LEU A 162 6.80 -10.57 -1.21
CA LEU A 162 6.15 -11.27 -0.11
C LEU A 162 6.22 -12.80 -0.27
N GLU A 163 6.02 -13.32 -1.49
CA GLU A 163 6.12 -14.74 -1.77
C GLU A 163 7.53 -15.26 -1.46
N GLU A 164 8.58 -14.54 -1.88
CA GLU A 164 9.96 -14.94 -1.60
C GLU A 164 10.31 -14.84 -0.13
N ALA A 165 9.87 -13.79 0.57
CA ALA A 165 10.03 -13.67 2.03
C ALA A 165 9.40 -14.85 2.77
N LEU A 166 8.20 -15.28 2.37
CA LEU A 166 7.51 -16.44 2.93
C LEU A 166 8.24 -17.77 2.63
N ARG A 167 8.84 -17.89 1.44
CA ARG A 167 9.66 -19.08 1.08
C ARG A 167 10.92 -19.19 1.92
N LEU A 168 11.56 -18.07 2.23
CA LEU A 168 12.76 -18.04 3.05
C LEU A 168 12.50 -18.41 4.52
N ASP A 169 11.30 -18.13 5.02
CA ASP A 169 10.89 -18.47 6.39
C ASP A 169 10.73 -19.97 6.65
N ILE A 170 10.50 -20.76 5.60
CA ILE A 170 10.23 -22.20 5.70
C ILE A 170 11.54 -23.00 5.57
N ARG A 171 12.63 -22.35 5.20
CA ARG A 171 13.98 -22.93 5.14
C ARG A 171 14.66 -22.86 6.50
#